data_242282917aa8ef9b643b64a577bf66a0
#
_entry.id   242282917aa8ef9b643b64a577bf66a0
#
_cell.length_a   1.000
_cell.length_b   1.000
_cell.length_c   1.000
_cell.angle_alpha   90.00
_cell.angle_beta   90.00
_cell.angle_gamma   90.00
#
_symmetry.space_group_name_H-M   'P 1'
#
loop_
_entity.id
_entity.type
_entity.pdbx_description
1 polymer ?
#
loop_
_entity_poly.entity_id
_entity_poly.type
_entity_poly.pdbx_seq_one_letter_code
_entity_poly.pdbx_strand_id
1 'polypeptide(L)'
;MQWGRQLVMDPRDTAVLLPPPSGNHVVDGFFDCAEESAHYAFSVQLLLTQYATVVPWQTEGVAELGSGDARAIAHVVRAVPGLTVHGTDISATSVERARQTIAGLGVEDRYDVELGDFFAWAGSAAGSQVSTVIANPPYIPAPDGDILMPELWGGWYGNDLVLRLLKAGFDHLLVALPSYSDPAATLAVAGELGYQVANFLAMGLEFGAYSREPKVAEHIARLTAEGHGWAGDDSYVVAVALLTRSPQVQRDRSTELLRALQLPA
;
A
#
# COMPACT_ATOMS: atom_id res chain seq x y z
N MET A 1 -10.39 13.68 21.96
CA MET A 1 -9.33 12.89 21.32
C MET A 1 -9.79 11.43 21.28
N GLN A 2 -10.34 11.01 20.17
CA GLN A 2 -10.67 9.61 19.92
C GLN A 2 -9.54 9.01 19.07
N TRP A 3 -8.96 7.96 19.60
CA TRP A 3 -7.84 7.24 18.99
C TRP A 3 -8.30 6.53 17.72
N GLY A 4 -7.58 6.69 16.63
CA GLY A 4 -7.73 5.83 15.46
C GLY A 4 -7.56 4.37 15.88
N ARG A 5 -8.53 3.53 15.56
CA ARG A 5 -8.51 2.10 15.91
C ARG A 5 -8.00 1.31 14.72
N GLN A 6 -6.84 0.69 14.87
CA GLN A 6 -6.37 -0.30 13.91
C GLN A 6 -7.12 -1.62 14.15
N LEU A 7 -7.85 -2.09 13.14
CA LEU A 7 -8.51 -3.38 13.15
C LEU A 7 -7.61 -4.40 12.45
N VAL A 8 -7.02 -5.30 13.23
CA VAL A 8 -6.27 -6.46 12.72
C VAL A 8 -7.19 -7.67 12.81
N MET A 9 -7.48 -8.30 11.68
CA MET A 9 -8.18 -9.57 11.65
C MET A 9 -7.15 -10.71 11.66
N ASP A 10 -6.89 -11.27 12.85
CA ASP A 10 -6.10 -12.49 13.03
C ASP A 10 -6.90 -13.72 12.52
N PRO A 11 -6.25 -14.76 11.97
CA PRO A 11 -6.89 -16.05 11.71
C PRO A 11 -7.65 -16.64 12.91
N ARG A 12 -7.40 -16.14 14.13
CA ARG A 12 -8.03 -16.52 15.39
C ARG A 12 -8.96 -15.44 15.97
N ASP A 13 -9.41 -14.46 15.18
CA ASP A 13 -10.34 -13.38 15.57
C ASP A 13 -9.85 -12.44 16.70
N THR A 14 -8.56 -12.18 16.81
CA THR A 14 -8.03 -11.22 17.80
C THR A 14 -7.67 -9.89 17.14
N ALA A 15 -8.30 -8.79 17.57
CA ALA A 15 -7.96 -7.43 17.15
C ALA A 15 -6.78 -6.89 17.98
N VAL A 16 -5.76 -6.34 17.34
CA VAL A 16 -4.62 -5.69 17.97
C VAL A 16 -4.70 -4.18 17.73
N LEU A 17 -4.64 -3.38 18.78
CA LEU A 17 -4.61 -1.92 18.73
C LEU A 17 -3.19 -1.43 18.86
N LEU A 18 -2.74 -0.57 17.94
CA LEU A 18 -1.44 0.11 18.00
C LEU A 18 -1.62 1.60 18.35
N PRO A 19 -0.69 2.21 19.10
CA PRO A 19 -0.73 3.63 19.40
C PRO A 19 -0.32 4.47 18.18
N PRO A 20 -0.89 5.67 17.99
CA PRO A 20 -0.55 6.55 16.89
C PRO A 20 0.81 7.25 17.09
N PRO A 21 1.59 7.47 16.03
CA PRO A 21 2.65 8.45 16.00
C PRO A 21 2.08 9.88 15.86
N SER A 22 2.80 10.88 16.30
CA SER A 22 2.34 12.28 16.33
C SER A 22 2.89 13.10 15.16
N GLY A 23 2.00 13.72 14.39
CA GLY A 23 2.23 14.94 13.59
C GLY A 23 2.44 14.75 12.08
N ASN A 24 1.57 15.38 11.27
CA ASN A 24 1.72 15.53 9.82
C ASN A 24 2.56 16.78 9.51
N HIS A 25 3.62 16.66 8.74
CA HIS A 25 4.39 17.78 8.20
C HIS A 25 4.48 17.68 6.67
N VAL A 26 4.14 18.77 5.97
CA VAL A 26 4.41 18.92 4.53
C VAL A 26 5.87 19.32 4.39
N VAL A 27 6.67 18.50 3.74
CA VAL A 27 8.07 18.81 3.41
C VAL A 27 8.23 18.72 1.88
N ASP A 28 8.83 19.75 1.29
CA ASP A 28 9.09 19.97 -0.14
C ASP A 28 9.06 18.71 -1.04
N GLY A 29 7.95 18.51 -1.76
CA GLY A 29 7.83 17.52 -2.83
C GLY A 29 7.94 16.06 -2.42
N PHE A 30 7.68 15.75 -1.14
CA PHE A 30 7.78 14.42 -0.59
C PHE A 30 6.50 14.06 0.20
N PHE A 31 5.94 12.86 -0.06
CA PHE A 31 4.83 12.34 0.72
C PHE A 31 5.31 11.96 2.13
N ASP A 32 4.88 12.70 3.13
CA ASP A 32 5.16 12.40 4.53
C ASP A 32 3.83 12.29 5.30
N CYS A 33 3.31 11.06 5.36
CA CYS A 33 2.27 10.68 6.28
C CYS A 33 2.84 9.60 7.20
N ALA A 34 3.40 10.01 8.33
CA ALA A 34 4.08 9.11 9.26
C ALA A 34 3.18 7.98 9.76
N GLU A 35 1.90 8.27 9.99
CA GLU A 35 0.91 7.30 10.47
C GLU A 35 0.62 6.23 9.42
N GLU A 36 0.39 6.63 8.18
CA GLU A 36 0.14 5.71 7.06
C GLU A 36 1.38 4.87 6.75
N SER A 37 2.57 5.50 6.70
CA SER A 37 3.84 4.80 6.47
C SER A 37 4.12 3.77 7.56
N ALA A 38 3.82 4.09 8.82
CA ALA A 38 3.96 3.17 9.94
C ALA A 38 2.96 2.01 9.85
N HIS A 39 1.70 2.30 9.49
CA HIS A 39 0.68 1.27 9.26
C HIS A 39 1.08 0.34 8.11
N TYR A 40 1.56 0.90 7.00
CA TYR A 40 2.04 0.14 5.85
C TYR A 40 3.20 -0.78 6.24
N ALA A 41 4.25 -0.25 6.87
CA ALA A 41 5.40 -1.03 7.33
C ALA A 41 5.00 -2.17 8.26
N PHE A 42 4.19 -1.88 9.28
CA PHE A 42 3.71 -2.89 10.22
C PHE A 42 2.89 -3.98 9.53
N SER A 43 1.99 -3.59 8.62
CA SER A 43 1.13 -4.52 7.88
C SER A 43 1.95 -5.43 6.97
N VAL A 44 2.92 -4.88 6.24
CA VAL A 44 3.84 -5.66 5.39
C VAL A 44 4.63 -6.65 6.23
N GLN A 45 5.25 -6.20 7.34
CA GLN A 45 5.99 -7.08 8.24
C GLN A 45 5.13 -8.23 8.76
N LEU A 46 3.94 -7.93 9.27
CA LEU A 46 3.04 -8.92 9.84
C LEU A 46 2.56 -9.92 8.80
N LEU A 47 2.09 -9.43 7.64
CA LEU A 47 1.54 -10.30 6.59
C LEU A 47 2.62 -11.18 5.96
N LEU A 48 3.81 -10.66 5.66
CA LEU A 48 4.93 -11.47 5.18
C LEU A 48 5.30 -12.56 6.19
N THR A 49 5.37 -12.23 7.48
CA THR A 49 5.73 -13.17 8.53
C THR A 49 4.66 -14.24 8.72
N GLN A 50 3.39 -13.86 8.77
CA GLN A 50 2.27 -14.81 8.98
C GLN A 50 2.07 -15.74 7.78
N TYR A 51 2.33 -15.26 6.58
CA TYR A 51 2.13 -15.99 5.33
C TYR A 51 3.44 -16.50 4.71
N ALA A 52 4.50 -16.65 5.51
CA ALA A 52 5.80 -17.09 5.05
C ALA A 52 5.82 -18.49 4.38
N THR A 53 4.79 -19.31 4.60
CA THR A 53 4.61 -20.61 3.93
C THR A 53 3.84 -20.49 2.62
N VAL A 54 3.21 -19.34 2.35
CA VAL A 54 2.40 -19.08 1.14
C VAL A 54 3.15 -18.14 0.20
N VAL A 55 3.78 -17.11 0.76
CA VAL A 55 4.52 -16.06 0.05
C VAL A 55 6.01 -16.39 0.10
N PRO A 56 6.66 -16.69 -1.03
CA PRO A 56 8.03 -17.24 -1.05
C PRO A 56 9.13 -16.17 -0.90
N TRP A 57 8.89 -15.13 -0.12
CA TRP A 57 9.81 -13.99 0.04
C TRP A 57 11.21 -14.37 0.55
N GLN A 58 11.34 -15.52 1.27
CA GLN A 58 12.63 -15.99 1.77
C GLN A 58 13.57 -16.48 0.67
N THR A 59 13.04 -16.87 -0.47
CA THR A 59 13.82 -17.45 -1.59
C THR A 59 13.85 -16.55 -2.82
N GLU A 60 12.80 -15.74 -3.02
CA GLU A 60 12.65 -14.90 -4.22
C GLU A 60 12.84 -13.41 -3.92
N GLY A 61 12.80 -13.04 -2.64
CA GLY A 61 12.75 -11.63 -2.25
C GLY A 61 11.38 -11.01 -2.54
N VAL A 62 11.34 -9.70 -2.51
CA VAL A 62 10.12 -8.89 -2.73
C VAL A 62 10.47 -7.70 -3.62
N ALA A 63 9.59 -7.36 -4.55
CA ALA A 63 9.69 -6.11 -5.31
C ALA A 63 8.83 -5.01 -4.68
N GLU A 64 9.32 -3.77 -4.64
CA GLU A 64 8.56 -2.62 -4.16
C GLU A 64 8.31 -1.61 -5.26
N LEU A 65 7.04 -1.30 -5.50
CA LEU A 65 6.62 -0.23 -6.40
C LEU A 65 6.51 1.09 -5.62
N GLY A 66 7.31 2.09 -6.02
CA GLY A 66 7.28 3.42 -5.41
C GLY A 66 7.91 3.44 -4.03
N SER A 67 9.24 3.25 -3.96
CA SER A 67 9.98 3.14 -2.68
C SER A 67 9.94 4.43 -1.85
N GLY A 68 9.68 5.58 -2.47
CA GLY A 68 9.77 6.88 -1.80
C GLY A 68 11.15 7.08 -1.18
N ASP A 69 11.20 7.40 0.11
CA ASP A 69 12.45 7.50 0.89
C ASP A 69 12.90 6.15 1.51
N ALA A 70 12.23 5.07 1.17
CA ALA A 70 12.44 3.71 1.67
C ALA A 70 12.29 3.52 3.19
N ARG A 71 11.96 4.57 3.97
CA ARG A 71 11.98 4.53 5.44
C ARG A 71 11.08 3.41 5.98
N ALA A 72 9.86 3.29 5.47
CA ALA A 72 8.90 2.30 5.92
C ALA A 72 9.46 0.87 5.78
N ILE A 73 9.90 0.51 4.59
CA ILE A 73 10.32 -0.87 4.28
C ILE A 73 11.74 -1.17 4.73
N ALA A 74 12.65 -0.20 4.80
CA ALA A 74 13.98 -0.41 5.36
C ALA A 74 13.94 -0.83 6.85
N HIS A 75 12.97 -0.31 7.62
CA HIS A 75 12.72 -0.79 8.98
C HIS A 75 12.20 -2.24 9.00
N VAL A 76 11.34 -2.63 8.06
CA VAL A 76 10.86 -4.01 7.91
C VAL A 76 12.02 -4.95 7.56
N VAL A 77 12.86 -4.58 6.58
CA VAL A 77 14.05 -5.36 6.18
C VAL A 77 15.01 -5.56 7.36
N ARG A 78 15.20 -4.51 8.19
CA ARG A 78 16.01 -4.62 9.39
C ARG A 78 15.41 -5.58 10.43
N ALA A 79 14.08 -5.56 10.57
CA ALA A 79 13.36 -6.36 11.58
C ALA A 79 13.13 -7.82 11.15
N VAL A 80 13.08 -8.10 9.83
CA VAL A 80 12.81 -9.44 9.29
C VAL A 80 14.08 -10.03 8.71
N PRO A 81 14.75 -10.97 9.42
CA PRO A 81 15.97 -11.61 8.93
C PRO A 81 15.74 -12.36 7.61
N GLY A 82 16.64 -12.15 6.65
CA GLY A 82 16.60 -12.82 5.35
C GLY A 82 15.63 -12.18 4.32
N LEU A 83 14.84 -11.18 4.70
CA LEU A 83 14.04 -10.44 3.72
C LEU A 83 14.97 -9.59 2.84
N THR A 84 14.85 -9.78 1.52
CA THR A 84 15.47 -8.93 0.50
C THR A 84 14.40 -8.17 -0.27
N VAL A 85 14.67 -6.91 -0.59
CA VAL A 85 13.75 -6.03 -1.33
C VAL A 85 14.49 -5.37 -2.48
N HIS A 86 13.88 -5.40 -3.66
CA HIS A 86 14.26 -4.56 -4.78
C HIS A 86 13.19 -3.50 -4.99
N GLY A 87 13.52 -2.25 -4.73
CA GLY A 87 12.63 -1.12 -4.89
C GLY A 87 12.86 -0.37 -6.21
N THR A 88 11.80 0.22 -6.75
CA THR A 88 11.91 1.17 -7.85
C THR A 88 11.15 2.45 -7.53
N ASP A 89 11.66 3.56 -8.00
CA ASP A 89 10.95 4.85 -7.96
C ASP A 89 11.28 5.68 -9.20
N ILE A 90 10.30 6.43 -9.70
CA ILE A 90 10.47 7.31 -10.87
C ILE A 90 11.11 8.66 -10.50
N SER A 91 11.16 8.99 -9.21
CA SER A 91 11.71 10.24 -8.70
C SER A 91 13.19 10.05 -8.31
N ALA A 92 14.09 10.77 -9.00
CA ALA A 92 15.51 10.76 -8.67
C ALA A 92 15.78 11.23 -7.22
N THR A 93 15.00 12.21 -6.74
CA THR A 93 15.09 12.72 -5.37
C THR A 93 14.68 11.65 -4.35
N SER A 94 13.63 10.89 -4.62
CA SER A 94 13.18 9.77 -3.78
C SER A 94 14.25 8.69 -3.71
N VAL A 95 14.80 8.27 -4.85
CA VAL A 95 15.87 7.26 -4.92
C VAL A 95 17.12 7.66 -4.14
N GLU A 96 17.54 8.93 -4.25
CA GLU A 96 18.69 9.42 -3.48
C GLU A 96 18.43 9.37 -1.97
N ARG A 97 17.25 9.80 -1.52
CA ARG A 97 16.83 9.71 -0.11
C ARG A 97 16.70 8.26 0.36
N ALA A 98 16.13 7.39 -0.48
CA ALA A 98 16.02 5.96 -0.20
C ALA A 98 17.39 5.33 0.08
N ARG A 99 18.38 5.59 -0.78
CA ARG A 99 19.75 5.08 -0.61
C ARG A 99 20.40 5.56 0.69
N GLN A 100 20.19 6.83 1.06
CA GLN A 100 20.66 7.39 2.33
C GLN A 100 20.00 6.71 3.53
N THR A 101 18.69 6.48 3.47
CA THR A 101 17.93 5.77 4.52
C THR A 101 18.42 4.33 4.69
N ILE A 102 18.55 3.60 3.57
CA ILE A 102 18.99 2.20 3.52
C ILE A 102 20.39 2.06 4.14
N ALA A 103 21.33 2.91 3.71
CA ALA A 103 22.70 2.94 4.26
C ALA A 103 22.71 3.34 5.75
N GLY A 104 21.91 4.34 6.15
CA GLY A 104 21.80 4.78 7.55
C GLY A 104 21.23 3.71 8.49
N LEU A 105 20.46 2.75 7.96
CA LEU A 105 19.92 1.61 8.72
C LEU A 105 20.77 0.34 8.60
N GLY A 106 21.82 0.34 7.76
CA GLY A 106 22.73 -0.79 7.57
C GLY A 106 22.06 -2.01 6.95
N VAL A 107 21.22 -1.79 5.92
CA VAL A 107 20.47 -2.86 5.22
C VAL A 107 20.72 -2.88 3.71
N GLU A 108 21.78 -2.23 3.25
CA GLU A 108 22.16 -2.10 1.84
C GLU A 108 22.52 -3.42 1.16
N ASP A 109 22.82 -4.45 1.93
CA ASP A 109 23.03 -5.83 1.45
C ASP A 109 21.72 -6.57 1.13
N ARG A 110 20.58 -6.03 1.58
CA ARG A 110 19.26 -6.67 1.46
C ARG A 110 18.18 -5.77 0.87
N TYR A 111 18.44 -4.49 0.70
CA TYR A 111 17.51 -3.56 0.10
C TYR A 111 18.25 -2.61 -0.83
N ASP A 112 17.98 -2.70 -2.12
CA ASP A 112 18.45 -1.80 -3.15
C ASP A 112 17.28 -1.05 -3.82
N VAL A 113 17.55 0.15 -4.33
CA VAL A 113 16.55 0.98 -5.03
C VAL A 113 17.10 1.49 -6.35
N GLU A 114 16.34 1.25 -7.43
CA GLU A 114 16.63 1.67 -8.79
C GLU A 114 15.73 2.84 -9.22
N LEU A 115 16.32 3.82 -9.93
CA LEU A 115 15.55 4.87 -10.60
C LEU A 115 14.95 4.32 -11.88
N GLY A 116 13.62 4.23 -11.97
CA GLY A 116 12.98 3.73 -13.18
C GLY A 116 11.49 3.43 -13.02
N ASP A 117 10.87 3.05 -14.15
CA ASP A 117 9.48 2.55 -14.15
C ASP A 117 9.45 1.10 -13.65
N PHE A 118 8.68 0.87 -12.60
CA PHE A 118 8.50 -0.45 -11.99
C PHE A 118 8.08 -1.53 -13.02
N PHE A 119 7.16 -1.21 -13.91
CA PHE A 119 6.64 -2.19 -14.86
C PHE A 119 7.62 -2.52 -15.98
N ALA A 120 8.53 -1.58 -16.31
CA ALA A 120 9.65 -1.85 -17.19
C ALA A 120 10.64 -2.82 -16.53
N TRP A 121 10.96 -2.60 -15.24
CA TRP A 121 11.77 -3.51 -14.45
C TRP A 121 11.10 -4.89 -14.30
N ALA A 122 9.81 -4.93 -13.94
CA ALA A 122 9.04 -6.18 -13.79
C ALA A 122 9.04 -7.05 -15.05
N GLY A 123 9.09 -6.44 -16.25
CA GLY A 123 9.24 -7.13 -17.53
C GLY A 123 10.65 -7.61 -17.85
N SER A 124 11.65 -7.32 -17.02
CA SER A 124 13.03 -7.74 -17.19
C SER A 124 13.26 -9.19 -16.72
N ALA A 125 14.44 -9.73 -17.03
CA ALA A 125 14.85 -11.04 -16.54
C ALA A 125 14.95 -11.10 -15.00
N ALA A 126 15.35 -10.02 -14.35
CA ALA A 126 15.41 -9.93 -12.89
C ALA A 126 13.99 -9.86 -12.29
N GLY A 127 13.13 -8.97 -12.79
CA GLY A 127 11.76 -8.83 -12.33
C GLY A 127 10.92 -10.09 -12.47
N SER A 128 11.17 -10.89 -13.52
CA SER A 128 10.46 -12.17 -13.74
C SER A 128 10.79 -13.27 -12.72
N GLN A 129 11.79 -13.09 -11.87
CA GLN A 129 12.15 -14.03 -10.80
C GLN A 129 11.44 -13.74 -9.48
N VAL A 130 10.75 -12.61 -9.37
CA VAL A 130 10.05 -12.18 -8.14
C VAL A 130 8.55 -12.36 -8.34
N SER A 131 7.91 -13.12 -7.46
CA SER A 131 6.46 -13.37 -7.51
C SER A 131 5.66 -12.47 -6.56
N THR A 132 6.33 -11.73 -5.68
CA THR A 132 5.71 -10.93 -4.61
C THR A 132 6.01 -9.45 -4.79
N VAL A 133 4.96 -8.62 -4.79
CA VAL A 133 5.07 -7.15 -4.83
C VAL A 133 4.47 -6.54 -3.58
N ILE A 134 5.13 -5.54 -3.05
CA ILE A 134 4.60 -4.65 -2.02
C ILE A 134 4.44 -3.25 -2.61
N ALA A 135 3.38 -2.53 -2.25
CA ALA A 135 3.16 -1.16 -2.71
C ALA A 135 2.25 -0.36 -1.77
N ASN A 136 2.65 0.88 -1.50
CA ASN A 136 1.74 1.95 -1.11
C ASN A 136 1.65 2.92 -2.29
N PRO A 137 0.89 2.58 -3.34
CA PRO A 137 0.91 3.31 -4.60
C PRO A 137 0.19 4.65 -4.47
N PRO A 138 0.44 5.62 -5.37
CA PRO A 138 -0.43 6.77 -5.55
C PRO A 138 -1.89 6.36 -5.70
N TYR A 139 -2.78 6.93 -4.88
CA TYR A 139 -4.18 6.58 -4.83
C TYR A 139 -5.13 7.78 -4.67
N ILE A 140 -4.64 9.01 -4.76
CA ILE A 140 -5.50 10.20 -4.69
C ILE A 140 -6.35 10.29 -5.97
N PRO A 141 -7.69 10.21 -5.87
CA PRO A 141 -8.55 10.34 -7.03
C PRO A 141 -8.75 11.82 -7.38
N ALA A 142 -8.62 12.15 -8.63
CA ALA A 142 -8.92 13.48 -9.14
C ALA A 142 -9.27 13.43 -10.63
N PRO A 143 -9.97 14.44 -11.17
CA PRO A 143 -10.32 14.48 -12.59
C PRO A 143 -9.10 14.46 -13.52
N ASP A 144 -7.98 14.98 -13.06
CA ASP A 144 -6.69 15.01 -13.74
C ASP A 144 -5.55 15.13 -12.71
N GLY A 145 -4.30 15.02 -13.19
CA GLY A 145 -3.08 15.05 -12.35
C GLY A 145 -2.63 16.46 -11.94
N ASP A 146 -3.37 17.53 -12.24
CA ASP A 146 -3.07 18.88 -11.77
C ASP A 146 -3.62 19.08 -10.35
N ILE A 147 -2.94 18.46 -9.39
CA ILE A 147 -3.22 18.48 -7.95
C ILE A 147 -1.96 18.94 -7.20
N LEU A 148 -2.10 19.26 -5.91
CA LEU A 148 -1.01 19.80 -5.08
C LEU A 148 0.28 18.96 -5.13
N MET A 149 0.16 17.64 -5.30
CA MET A 149 1.28 16.71 -5.50
C MET A 149 0.92 15.72 -6.61
N PRO A 150 1.28 16.00 -7.87
CA PRO A 150 0.93 15.16 -9.03
C PRO A 150 1.35 13.70 -8.92
N GLU A 151 2.44 13.44 -8.19
CA GLU A 151 2.97 12.10 -7.94
C GLU A 151 2.02 11.21 -7.11
N LEU A 152 1.06 11.81 -6.40
CA LEU A 152 0.04 11.07 -5.63
C LEU A 152 -1.24 10.79 -6.42
N TRP A 153 -1.32 11.28 -7.67
CA TRP A 153 -2.50 11.04 -8.49
C TRP A 153 -2.64 9.56 -8.88
N GLY A 154 -3.71 8.95 -8.39
CA GLY A 154 -4.05 7.54 -8.61
C GLY A 154 -5.03 7.31 -9.77
N GLY A 155 -5.28 8.33 -10.62
CA GLY A 155 -6.28 8.29 -11.68
C GLY A 155 -7.65 8.81 -11.22
N TRP A 156 -8.65 8.66 -12.09
CA TRP A 156 -10.01 9.11 -11.80
C TRP A 156 -10.60 8.51 -10.52
N TYR A 157 -10.42 7.20 -10.32
CA TYR A 157 -10.93 6.48 -9.15
C TYR A 157 -9.87 6.26 -8.07
N GLY A 158 -8.61 6.65 -8.29
CA GLY A 158 -7.52 6.44 -7.33
C GLY A 158 -6.96 5.02 -7.30
N ASN A 159 -7.31 4.14 -8.24
CA ASN A 159 -6.91 2.73 -8.23
C ASN A 159 -6.11 2.28 -9.46
N ASP A 160 -5.72 3.21 -10.34
CA ASP A 160 -5.10 2.87 -11.63
C ASP A 160 -3.85 2.00 -11.49
N LEU A 161 -2.95 2.34 -10.53
CA LEU A 161 -1.73 1.57 -10.32
C LEU A 161 -1.97 0.19 -9.72
N VAL A 162 -2.93 0.05 -8.81
CA VAL A 162 -3.31 -1.26 -8.26
C VAL A 162 -3.91 -2.14 -9.35
N LEU A 163 -4.78 -1.60 -10.20
CA LEU A 163 -5.33 -2.33 -11.35
C LEU A 163 -4.24 -2.74 -12.34
N ARG A 164 -3.22 -1.91 -12.54
CA ARG A 164 -2.07 -2.23 -13.37
C ARG A 164 -1.20 -3.34 -12.75
N LEU A 165 -0.99 -3.31 -11.42
CA LEU A 165 -0.29 -4.38 -10.68
C LEU A 165 -1.02 -5.72 -10.78
N LEU A 166 -2.34 -5.74 -10.58
CA LEU A 166 -3.17 -6.95 -10.73
C LEU A 166 -3.01 -7.59 -12.12
N LYS A 167 -2.97 -6.75 -13.17
CA LYS A 167 -2.80 -7.19 -14.57
C LYS A 167 -1.35 -7.60 -14.90
N ALA A 168 -0.36 -7.15 -14.14
CA ALA A 168 1.04 -7.53 -14.34
C ALA A 168 1.33 -9.01 -14.03
N GLY A 169 0.45 -9.66 -13.26
CA GLY A 169 0.43 -11.09 -13.11
C GLY A 169 1.33 -11.68 -12.03
N PHE A 170 1.75 -10.88 -11.04
CA PHE A 170 2.42 -11.38 -9.84
C PHE A 170 1.52 -12.31 -9.03
N ASP A 171 2.09 -13.29 -8.35
CA ASP A 171 1.29 -14.24 -7.57
C ASP A 171 0.80 -13.66 -6.24
N HIS A 172 1.55 -12.72 -5.67
CA HIS A 172 1.26 -12.11 -4.37
C HIS A 172 1.43 -10.58 -4.43
N LEU A 173 0.42 -9.86 -3.95
CA LEU A 173 0.43 -8.40 -3.86
C LEU A 173 0.08 -7.98 -2.42
N LEU A 174 0.96 -7.25 -1.76
CA LEU A 174 0.66 -6.56 -0.50
C LEU A 174 0.49 -5.08 -0.83
N VAL A 175 -0.75 -4.63 -0.94
CA VAL A 175 -1.05 -3.28 -1.43
C VAL A 175 -1.93 -2.49 -0.48
N ALA A 176 -1.66 -1.20 -0.38
CA ALA A 176 -2.54 -0.26 0.30
C ALA A 176 -3.78 0.03 -0.57
N LEU A 177 -4.95 -0.04 0.05
CA LEU A 177 -6.27 0.17 -0.55
C LEU A 177 -7.04 1.16 0.33
N PRO A 178 -7.14 2.44 -0.04
CA PRO A 178 -7.97 3.39 0.69
C PRO A 178 -9.45 3.24 0.34
N SER A 179 -10.30 3.56 1.30
CA SER A 179 -11.75 3.40 1.22
C SER A 179 -12.41 4.24 0.13
N TYR A 180 -11.80 5.35 -0.27
CA TYR A 180 -12.33 6.28 -1.28
C TYR A 180 -11.82 6.04 -2.71
N SER A 181 -11.02 4.96 -2.95
CA SER A 181 -10.41 4.68 -4.26
C SER A 181 -11.02 3.46 -4.96
N ASP A 182 -12.32 3.38 -4.99
CA ASP A 182 -13.12 2.30 -5.59
C ASP A 182 -12.62 0.88 -5.26
N PRO A 183 -12.55 0.53 -3.96
CA PRO A 183 -12.05 -0.79 -3.56
C PRO A 183 -12.95 -1.93 -4.04
N ALA A 184 -14.25 -1.68 -4.25
CA ALA A 184 -15.18 -2.69 -4.74
C ALA A 184 -14.84 -3.11 -6.17
N ALA A 185 -14.64 -2.16 -7.08
CA ALA A 185 -14.22 -2.45 -8.45
C ALA A 185 -12.82 -3.08 -8.49
N THR A 186 -11.89 -2.60 -7.64
CA THR A 186 -10.54 -3.16 -7.52
C THR A 186 -10.59 -4.64 -7.14
N LEU A 187 -11.37 -5.02 -6.12
CA LEU A 187 -11.50 -6.41 -5.67
C LEU A 187 -12.29 -7.28 -6.65
N ALA A 188 -13.25 -6.72 -7.39
CA ALA A 188 -13.92 -7.44 -8.47
C ALA A 188 -12.92 -7.84 -9.58
N VAL A 189 -12.09 -6.90 -10.04
CA VAL A 189 -11.02 -7.18 -11.01
C VAL A 189 -10.01 -8.18 -10.44
N ALA A 190 -9.63 -8.06 -9.17
CA ALA A 190 -8.74 -9.03 -8.52
C ALA A 190 -9.33 -10.45 -8.58
N GLY A 191 -10.61 -10.61 -8.24
CA GLY A 191 -11.31 -11.91 -8.31
C GLY A 191 -11.39 -12.48 -9.73
N GLU A 192 -11.66 -11.65 -10.74
CA GLU A 192 -11.64 -12.06 -12.16
C GLU A 192 -10.27 -12.57 -12.61
N LEU A 193 -9.19 -12.02 -12.05
CA LEU A 193 -7.82 -12.42 -12.30
C LEU A 193 -7.34 -13.57 -11.40
N GLY A 194 -8.22 -14.14 -10.58
CA GLY A 194 -7.94 -15.29 -9.72
C GLY A 194 -7.30 -14.96 -8.37
N TYR A 195 -7.24 -13.69 -7.99
CA TYR A 195 -6.77 -13.32 -6.65
C TYR A 195 -7.86 -13.49 -5.59
N GLN A 196 -7.42 -13.83 -4.40
CA GLN A 196 -8.20 -13.85 -3.16
C GLN A 196 -7.54 -12.93 -2.15
N VAL A 197 -8.31 -12.31 -1.27
CA VAL A 197 -7.79 -11.60 -0.10
C VAL A 197 -7.45 -12.64 0.98
N ALA A 198 -6.18 -12.92 1.17
CA ALA A 198 -5.73 -13.85 2.20
C ALA A 198 -5.90 -13.25 3.61
N ASN A 199 -5.50 -12.01 3.78
CA ASN A 199 -5.66 -11.24 5.00
C ASN A 199 -5.43 -9.75 4.75
N PHE A 200 -5.76 -8.91 5.73
CA PHE A 200 -5.55 -7.47 5.67
C PHE A 200 -5.47 -6.85 7.06
N LEU A 201 -4.91 -5.64 7.12
CA LEU A 201 -4.96 -4.76 8.27
C LEU A 201 -5.56 -3.43 7.81
N ALA A 202 -6.55 -2.93 8.55
CA ALA A 202 -7.21 -1.66 8.24
C ALA A 202 -7.03 -0.65 9.38
N MET A 203 -6.86 0.62 9.02
CA MET A 203 -6.70 1.73 9.96
C MET A 203 -7.50 2.94 9.48
N GLY A 204 -8.19 3.61 10.40
CA GLY A 204 -8.80 4.92 10.16
C GLY A 204 -7.75 6.01 10.22
N LEU A 205 -7.78 6.93 9.25
CA LEU A 205 -6.90 8.08 9.14
C LEU A 205 -7.71 9.37 8.93
N GLU A 206 -7.18 10.48 9.40
CA GLU A 206 -7.69 11.80 9.04
C GLU A 206 -7.17 12.21 7.65
N PHE A 207 -7.98 12.98 6.93
CA PHE A 207 -7.52 13.59 5.68
C PHE A 207 -6.36 14.54 5.91
N GLY A 208 -5.28 14.36 5.17
CA GLY A 208 -4.14 15.26 5.12
C GLY A 208 -4.34 16.43 4.15
N ALA A 209 -3.29 17.26 3.99
CA ALA A 209 -3.32 18.43 3.12
C ALA A 209 -3.67 18.10 1.66
N TYR A 210 -3.18 17.00 1.14
CA TYR A 210 -3.39 16.57 -0.24
C TYR A 210 -4.85 16.18 -0.52
N SER A 211 -5.49 15.44 0.40
CA SER A 211 -6.89 15.04 0.28
C SER A 211 -7.87 16.18 0.60
N ARG A 212 -7.41 17.21 1.32
CA ARG A 212 -8.18 18.44 1.61
C ARG A 212 -8.06 19.53 0.54
N GLU A 213 -7.22 19.34 -0.47
CA GLU A 213 -7.22 20.21 -1.64
C GLU A 213 -8.63 20.26 -2.24
N PRO A 214 -9.22 21.46 -2.51
CA PRO A 214 -10.63 21.58 -2.89
C PRO A 214 -11.03 20.68 -4.06
N LYS A 215 -10.22 20.61 -5.10
CA LYS A 215 -10.46 19.77 -6.29
C LYS A 215 -10.52 18.29 -5.94
N VAL A 216 -9.60 17.82 -5.06
CA VAL A 216 -9.54 16.43 -4.60
C VAL A 216 -10.71 16.12 -3.67
N ALA A 217 -10.95 16.98 -2.68
CA ALA A 217 -12.03 16.80 -1.70
C ALA A 217 -13.42 16.74 -2.38
N GLU A 218 -13.69 17.65 -3.32
CA GLU A 218 -14.92 17.63 -4.11
C GLU A 218 -15.05 16.35 -4.94
N HIS A 219 -13.94 15.86 -5.49
CA HIS A 219 -13.95 14.64 -6.29
C HIS A 219 -14.17 13.39 -5.41
N ILE A 220 -13.51 13.30 -4.24
CA ILE A 220 -13.75 12.22 -3.26
C ILE A 220 -15.21 12.22 -2.82
N ALA A 221 -15.77 13.40 -2.47
CA ALA A 221 -17.17 13.51 -2.08
C ALA A 221 -18.14 13.05 -3.19
N ARG A 222 -17.83 13.40 -4.45
CA ARG A 222 -18.59 12.93 -5.60
C ARG A 222 -18.53 11.42 -5.77
N LEU A 223 -17.33 10.80 -5.75
CA LEU A 223 -17.17 9.35 -5.86
C LEU A 223 -17.90 8.62 -4.74
N THR A 224 -17.83 9.14 -3.51
CA THR A 224 -18.57 8.61 -2.37
C THR A 224 -20.09 8.66 -2.60
N ALA A 225 -20.61 9.79 -3.09
CA ALA A 225 -22.04 9.93 -3.41
C ALA A 225 -22.50 9.01 -4.55
N GLU A 226 -21.64 8.72 -5.51
CA GLU A 226 -21.86 7.79 -6.63
C GLU A 226 -21.68 6.31 -6.22
N GLY A 227 -21.21 6.02 -5.00
CA GLY A 227 -21.03 4.66 -4.47
C GLY A 227 -19.70 3.99 -4.85
N HIS A 228 -18.73 4.77 -5.35
CA HIS A 228 -17.40 4.30 -5.74
C HIS A 228 -16.40 4.27 -4.59
N GLY A 229 -16.86 4.33 -3.35
CA GLY A 229 -16.01 4.26 -2.17
C GLY A 229 -16.70 4.86 -0.95
N TRP A 230 -15.95 5.00 0.13
CA TRP A 230 -16.42 5.61 1.36
C TRP A 230 -15.40 6.62 1.88
N ALA A 231 -15.90 7.74 2.35
CA ALA A 231 -15.15 8.74 3.11
C ALA A 231 -16.08 9.36 4.16
N GLY A 232 -15.55 9.60 5.36
CA GLY A 232 -16.18 10.45 6.37
C GLY A 232 -15.96 11.93 6.06
N ASP A 233 -16.47 12.82 6.92
CA ASP A 233 -16.32 14.28 6.75
C ASP A 233 -14.85 14.70 6.75
N ASP A 234 -14.03 14.11 7.63
CA ASP A 234 -12.61 14.42 7.81
C ASP A 234 -11.72 13.19 7.85
N SER A 235 -12.22 12.01 7.48
CA SER A 235 -11.52 10.75 7.67
C SER A 235 -11.81 9.72 6.60
N TYR A 236 -10.91 8.75 6.49
CA TYR A 236 -11.03 7.59 5.61
C TYR A 236 -10.40 6.36 6.28
N VAL A 237 -10.60 5.20 5.70
CA VAL A 237 -9.93 3.96 6.10
C VAL A 237 -8.94 3.57 5.02
N VAL A 238 -7.73 3.18 5.42
CA VAL A 238 -6.76 2.51 4.54
C VAL A 238 -6.54 1.09 5.03
N ALA A 239 -6.59 0.12 4.12
CA ALA A 239 -6.22 -1.26 4.40
C ALA A 239 -4.98 -1.64 3.61
N VAL A 240 -4.04 -2.34 4.24
CA VAL A 240 -2.99 -3.08 3.53
C VAL A 240 -3.43 -4.52 3.43
N ALA A 241 -3.65 -5.00 2.22
CA ALA A 241 -4.19 -6.32 1.95
C ALA A 241 -3.18 -7.22 1.23
N LEU A 242 -3.10 -8.48 1.64
CA LEU A 242 -2.44 -9.54 0.88
C LEU A 242 -3.45 -10.15 -0.09
N LEU A 243 -3.30 -9.82 -1.36
CA LEU A 243 -3.97 -10.43 -2.49
C LEU A 243 -3.09 -11.56 -3.02
N THR A 244 -3.64 -12.75 -3.23
CA THR A 244 -2.85 -13.90 -3.68
C THR A 244 -3.64 -14.83 -4.58
N ARG A 245 -2.94 -15.46 -5.53
CA ARG A 245 -3.46 -16.55 -6.36
C ARG A 245 -3.07 -17.93 -5.84
N SER A 246 -2.45 -18.00 -4.66
CA SER A 246 -2.04 -19.27 -4.07
C SER A 246 -3.24 -20.14 -3.69
N PRO A 247 -3.30 -21.42 -4.14
CA PRO A 247 -4.35 -22.33 -3.75
C PRO A 247 -4.27 -22.77 -2.28
N GLN A 248 -3.20 -22.40 -1.58
CA GLN A 248 -3.05 -22.70 -0.14
C GLN A 248 -3.92 -21.78 0.73
N VAL A 249 -4.39 -20.65 0.20
CA VAL A 249 -5.38 -19.80 0.86
C VAL A 249 -6.76 -20.37 0.59
N GLN A 250 -7.42 -20.87 1.65
CA GLN A 250 -8.71 -21.55 1.54
C GLN A 250 -9.91 -20.64 1.77
N ARG A 251 -9.69 -19.42 2.27
CA ARG A 251 -10.76 -18.45 2.56
C ARG A 251 -10.43 -17.12 1.95
N ASP A 252 -11.29 -16.69 1.04
CA ASP A 252 -11.28 -15.33 0.53
C ASP A 252 -11.97 -14.38 1.52
N ARG A 253 -11.25 -13.33 1.92
CA ARG A 253 -11.71 -12.28 2.85
C ARG A 253 -12.12 -10.98 2.15
N SER A 254 -12.36 -10.99 0.85
CA SER A 254 -12.74 -9.81 0.09
C SER A 254 -13.98 -9.11 0.67
N THR A 255 -14.97 -9.88 1.10
CA THR A 255 -16.18 -9.33 1.74
C THR A 255 -15.88 -8.65 3.08
N GLU A 256 -15.03 -9.24 3.90
CA GLU A 256 -14.61 -8.67 5.18
C GLU A 256 -13.80 -7.40 4.99
N LEU A 257 -12.91 -7.38 3.99
CA LEU A 257 -12.12 -6.19 3.63
C LEU A 257 -13.04 -5.05 3.19
N LEU A 258 -13.99 -5.29 2.30
CA LEU A 258 -14.95 -4.27 1.87
C LEU A 258 -15.76 -3.71 3.05
N ARG A 259 -16.19 -4.55 3.99
CA ARG A 259 -16.88 -4.09 5.20
C ARG A 259 -15.97 -3.23 6.07
N ALA A 260 -14.71 -3.62 6.26
CA ALA A 260 -13.75 -2.86 7.05
C ALA A 260 -13.49 -1.46 6.45
N LEU A 261 -13.43 -1.36 5.11
CA LEU A 261 -13.24 -0.10 4.40
C LEU A 261 -14.48 0.84 4.44
N GLN A 262 -15.65 0.33 4.83
CA GLN A 262 -16.90 1.10 4.97
C GLN A 262 -17.22 1.48 6.42
N LEU A 263 -16.40 1.07 7.39
CA LEU A 263 -16.61 1.45 8.78
C LEU A 263 -16.21 2.91 8.99
N PRO A 264 -16.98 3.66 9.82
CA PRO A 264 -16.54 4.99 10.24
C PRO A 264 -15.22 4.87 11.01
N ALA A 265 -14.26 5.73 10.64
CA ALA A 265 -12.94 5.81 11.26
C ALA A 265 -12.97 6.34 12.70
#